data_a90e14ff51d0e3abb835694b1a9d15bf
#
_entry.id   a90e14ff51d0e3abb835694b1a9d15bf
#
_cell.length_a   1.000
_cell.length_b   1.000
_cell.length_c   1.000
_cell.angle_alpha   90.00
_cell.angle_beta   90.00
_cell.angle_gamma   90.00
#
_symmetry.space_group_name_H-M   'P 1'
#
loop_
_entity.id
_entity.type
_entity.pdbx_description
1 polymer ?
#
loop_
_entity_poly.entity_id
_entity_poly.type
_entity_poly.pdbx_seq_one_letter_code
_entity_poly.pdbx_strand_id
1 'polypeptide(L)'
;MPEEEVQGTDEELVRVIDKGPGGRIHVRLSRFRDRDYLDIRNFYEAEEGEWKPTRKGIAIPVELYGELIAALKEAEPRIAQRSPGRPTA
;
A
#
# COMPACT_ATOMS: atom_id res chain seq x y z
N MET A 1 -3.40 1.88 19.91
CA MET A 1 -3.64 1.80 19.36
C MET A 1 -4.59 1.40 18.64
N PRO A 2 -5.18 1.70 18.42
CA PRO A 2 -6.23 1.29 17.78
C PRO A 2 -6.06 0.76 16.49
N GLU A 3 -5.21 1.20 15.76
CA GLU A 3 -5.11 0.59 14.53
C GLU A 3 -4.58 -0.73 14.68
N GLU A 4 -3.93 -1.01 15.73
CA GLU A 4 -3.42 -2.27 15.78
C GLU A 4 -4.45 -3.22 15.95
N GLU A 5 -5.48 -2.93 16.59
CA GLU A 5 -6.40 -3.93 16.70
C GLU A 5 -7.06 -4.14 15.44
N VAL A 6 -7.12 -3.20 14.62
CA VAL A 6 -7.72 -3.45 13.39
C VAL A 6 -6.95 -4.41 12.63
N GLN A 7 -5.67 -4.31 12.65
CA GLN A 7 -4.95 -5.18 11.83
C GLN A 7 -4.61 -6.38 12.49
N GLY A 8 -4.92 -6.59 13.65
CA GLY A 8 -4.41 -7.72 14.32
C GLY A 8 -4.87 -9.02 13.82
N THR A 9 -6.07 -9.13 13.34
CA THR A 9 -6.55 -10.44 13.11
C THR A 9 -6.70 -10.82 11.69
N ASP A 10 -7.20 -9.97 10.87
CA ASP A 10 -7.52 -10.37 9.53
C ASP A 10 -6.73 -9.59 8.53
N GLU A 11 -5.43 -9.54 8.75
CA GLU A 11 -4.60 -8.77 7.87
C GLU A 11 -3.69 -9.68 7.11
N GLU A 12 -3.57 -9.47 5.83
CA GLU A 12 -2.71 -10.29 5.02
C GLU A 12 -1.79 -9.40 4.24
N LEU A 13 -0.49 -9.53 4.44
CA LEU A 13 0.47 -8.75 3.71
C LEU A 13 0.66 -9.35 2.34
N VAL A 14 0.44 -8.55 1.31
CA VAL A 14 0.58 -9.03 -0.04
C VAL A 14 1.96 -8.73 -0.58
N ARG A 15 2.44 -7.52 -0.39
CA ARG A 15 3.75 -7.16 -0.94
C ARG A 15 4.30 -5.94 -0.23
N VAL A 16 5.61 -5.90 -0.13
CA VAL A 16 6.31 -4.74 0.41
C VAL A 16 7.09 -4.14 -0.73
N ILE A 17 6.97 -2.84 -0.93
CA ILE A 17 7.70 -2.13 -1.96
C ILE A 17 8.68 -1.20 -1.25
N ASP A 18 9.95 -1.34 -1.56
CA ASP A 18 10.98 -0.56 -0.92
C ASP A 18 11.00 0.83 -1.54
N LYS A 19 10.92 1.86 -0.72
CA LYS A 19 10.94 3.22 -1.20
C LYS A 19 12.31 3.87 -1.03
N GLY A 20 13.22 3.20 -0.40
CA GLY A 20 14.51 3.79 -0.11
C GLY A 20 14.75 3.73 1.37
N PRO A 21 15.79 4.39 1.84
CA PRO A 21 16.15 4.27 3.25
C PRO A 21 15.03 4.71 4.16
N GLY A 22 14.67 3.87 5.08
CA GLY A 22 13.69 4.21 6.08
C GLY A 22 12.26 4.26 5.63
N GLY A 23 11.97 3.85 4.40
CA GLY A 23 10.59 3.93 3.91
C GLY A 23 10.19 2.72 3.11
N ARG A 24 8.93 2.32 3.27
CA ARG A 24 8.37 1.20 2.53
C ARG A 24 6.90 1.46 2.27
N ILE A 25 6.37 0.82 1.25
CA ILE A 25 4.95 0.81 1.01
C ILE A 25 4.48 -0.62 1.18
N HIS A 26 3.51 -0.82 2.05
CA HIS A 26 2.95 -2.14 2.26
C HIS A 26 1.61 -2.22 1.57
N VAL A 27 1.41 -3.27 0.80
CA VAL A 27 0.14 -3.56 0.17
C VAL A 27 -0.45 -4.73 0.93
N ARG A 28 -1.59 -4.52 1.54
CA ARG A 28 -2.17 -5.51 2.43
C ARG A 28 -3.66 -5.65 2.17
N LEU A 29 -4.19 -6.78 2.54
CA LEU A 29 -5.63 -6.96 2.60
C LEU A 29 -6.01 -6.92 4.06
N SER A 30 -7.02 -6.17 4.41
CA SER A 30 -7.45 -6.08 5.78
C SER A 30 -8.95 -6.16 5.86
N ARG A 31 -9.43 -6.54 7.02
CA ARG A 31 -10.86 -6.67 7.23
C ARG A 31 -11.26 -5.84 8.41
N PHE A 32 -12.30 -5.03 8.22
CA PHE A 32 -12.74 -4.13 9.27
C PHE A 32 -14.25 -4.06 9.20
N ARG A 33 -14.90 -4.43 10.29
CA ARG A 33 -16.37 -4.40 10.38
C ARG A 33 -16.98 -5.20 9.26
N ASP A 34 -16.46 -6.40 9.07
CA ASP A 34 -17.00 -7.34 8.09
C ASP A 34 -16.85 -6.88 6.65
N ARG A 35 -15.98 -5.95 6.38
CA ARG A 35 -15.70 -5.54 5.02
C ARG A 35 -14.23 -5.69 4.75
N ASP A 36 -13.92 -6.08 3.54
CA ASP A 36 -12.54 -6.27 3.14
C ASP A 36 -12.03 -5.05 2.40
N TYR A 37 -10.80 -4.69 2.67
CA TYR A 37 -10.17 -3.53 2.08
C TYR A 37 -8.81 -3.88 1.56
N LEU A 38 -8.44 -3.21 0.48
CA LEU A 38 -7.06 -3.23 0.01
C LEU A 38 -6.40 -2.01 0.58
N ASP A 39 -5.40 -2.20 1.41
CA ASP A 39 -4.75 -1.11 2.10
C ASP A 39 -3.37 -0.91 1.52
N ILE A 40 -3.08 0.29 1.05
CA ILE A 40 -1.78 0.65 0.50
C ILE A 40 -1.25 1.77 1.36
N ARG A 41 -0.17 1.52 2.08
CA ARG A 41 0.21 2.45 3.14
C ARG A 41 1.70 2.58 3.26
N ASN A 42 2.15 3.79 3.57
CA ASN A 42 3.55 4.03 3.85
C ASN A 42 3.87 3.53 5.24
N PHE A 43 5.01 2.86 5.34
CA PHE A 43 5.56 2.44 6.62
C PHE A 43 6.91 3.09 6.78
N TYR A 44 7.33 3.30 8.01
CA TYR A 44 8.64 3.86 8.28
C TYR A 44 9.33 3.00 9.31
N GLU A 45 10.65 3.08 9.32
CA GLU A 45 11.43 2.32 10.27
C GLU A 45 11.58 3.14 11.52
N ALA A 46 10.88 2.75 12.57
CA ALA A 46 10.90 3.51 13.81
C ALA A 46 12.17 3.24 14.59
N GLU A 47 12.56 1.98 14.66
CA GLU A 47 13.81 1.61 15.26
C GLU A 47 14.37 0.53 14.40
N GLU A 48 15.61 0.22 14.58
CA GLU A 48 16.24 -0.72 13.71
C GLU A 48 15.43 -1.98 13.60
N GLY A 49 14.98 -2.29 12.40
CA GLY A 49 14.21 -3.51 12.18
C GLY A 49 12.75 -3.41 12.53
N GLU A 50 12.29 -2.28 13.03
CA GLU A 50 10.91 -2.19 13.46
C GLU A 50 10.15 -1.24 12.55
N TRP A 51 9.22 -1.75 11.77
CA TRP A 51 8.48 -0.95 10.79
C TRP A 51 7.09 -0.66 11.29
N LYS A 52 6.69 0.59 11.18
CA LYS A 52 5.39 1.02 11.67
C LYS A 52 4.61 1.75 10.60
N PRO A 53 3.29 1.65 10.62
CA PRO A 53 2.49 2.33 9.61
C PRO A 53 2.39 3.81 9.88
N THR A 54 2.13 4.56 8.83
CA THR A 54 1.88 5.98 8.97
C THR A 54 0.45 6.23 8.56
N ARG A 55 0.04 7.48 8.65
CA ARG A 55 -1.28 7.84 8.18
C ARG A 55 -1.33 8.00 6.67
N LYS A 56 -0.20 7.96 6.02
CA LYS A 56 -0.17 8.16 4.58
C LYS A 56 -0.50 6.85 3.90
N GLY A 57 -1.69 6.74 3.42
CA GLY A 57 -2.13 5.55 2.76
C GLY A 57 -3.60 5.63 2.47
N ILE A 58 -4.10 4.63 1.79
CA ILE A 58 -5.51 4.57 1.49
C ILE A 58 -6.01 3.16 1.72
N ALA A 59 -7.25 3.06 2.09
CA ALA A 59 -7.91 1.76 2.23
C ALA A 59 -9.05 1.76 1.23
N ILE A 60 -9.00 0.87 0.28
CA ILE A 60 -9.96 0.84 -0.80
C ILE A 60 -10.82 -0.40 -0.65
N PRO A 61 -12.14 -0.26 -0.63
CA PRO A 61 -12.99 -1.45 -0.58
C PRO A 61 -12.64 -2.36 -1.74
N VAL A 62 -12.59 -3.64 -1.49
CA VAL A 62 -12.15 -4.57 -2.52
C VAL A 62 -13.08 -4.55 -3.73
N GLU A 63 -14.32 -4.08 -3.56
CA GLU A 63 -15.20 -4.00 -4.71
C GLU A 63 -14.69 -3.02 -5.75
N LEU A 64 -13.85 -2.08 -5.36
CA LEU A 64 -13.34 -1.09 -6.29
C LEU A 64 -12.01 -1.49 -6.90
N TYR A 65 -11.56 -2.71 -6.64
CA TYR A 65 -10.27 -3.13 -7.13
C TYR A 65 -10.17 -3.03 -8.65
N GLY A 66 -11.23 -3.41 -9.36
CA GLY A 66 -11.19 -3.36 -10.81
C GLY A 66 -11.00 -1.96 -11.34
N GLU A 67 -11.67 -0.99 -10.70
CA GLU A 67 -11.51 0.38 -11.14
C GLU A 67 -10.12 0.90 -10.82
N LEU A 68 -9.58 0.50 -9.70
CA LEU A 68 -8.24 0.92 -9.35
C LEU A 68 -7.23 0.39 -10.37
N ILE A 69 -7.34 -0.88 -10.73
CA ILE A 69 -6.42 -1.46 -11.69
C ILE A 69 -6.54 -0.75 -13.04
N ALA A 70 -7.76 -0.44 -13.45
CA ALA A 70 -7.94 0.27 -14.71
C ALA A 70 -7.26 1.63 -14.67
N ALA A 71 -7.39 2.32 -13.54
CA ALA A 71 -6.76 3.62 -13.42
C ALA A 71 -5.24 3.51 -13.46
N LEU A 72 -4.70 2.48 -12.82
CA LEU A 72 -3.26 2.29 -12.82
C LEU A 72 -2.76 1.99 -14.22
N LYS A 73 -3.52 1.23 -14.99
CA LYS A 73 -3.11 0.93 -16.35
C LYS A 73 -3.16 2.17 -17.21
N GLU A 74 -4.10 3.05 -16.96
CA GLU A 74 -4.14 4.30 -17.70
C GLU A 74 -2.95 5.20 -17.32
N ALA A 75 -2.50 5.09 -16.10
CA ALA A 75 -1.38 5.91 -15.67
C ALA A 75 -0.06 5.43 -16.26
N GLU A 76 0.02 4.18 -16.60
CA GLU A 76 1.30 3.61 -16.99
C GLU A 76 1.98 4.34 -18.14
N PRO A 77 1.31 4.59 -19.29
CA PRO A 77 1.99 5.31 -20.35
C PRO A 77 2.32 6.74 -19.98
N ARG A 78 1.51 7.34 -19.13
CA ARG A 78 1.80 8.70 -18.71
C ARG A 78 3.01 8.76 -17.80
N ILE A 79 3.18 7.74 -16.99
CA ILE A 79 4.37 7.65 -16.15
C ILE A 79 5.60 7.48 -17.02
N ALA A 80 5.50 6.65 -18.05
CA ALA A 80 6.65 6.43 -18.91
C ALA A 80 7.05 7.72 -19.60
N GLN A 81 6.09 8.56 -19.94
CA GLN A 81 6.42 9.82 -20.58
C GLN A 81 7.09 10.77 -19.63
N ARG A 82 6.72 10.72 -18.36
CA ARG A 82 7.32 11.63 -17.39
C ARG A 82 8.68 11.21 -16.96
N SER A 83 8.98 9.94 -17.06
CA SER A 83 10.28 9.43 -16.63
C SER A 83 10.85 8.55 -17.68
N PRO A 84 10.99 9.06 -18.89
CA PRO A 84 11.54 8.20 -19.94
C PRO A 84 12.94 7.87 -19.57
N GLY A 85 13.36 6.77 -19.75
CA GLY A 85 14.70 6.42 -19.43
C GLY A 85 14.91 5.97 -18.02
N ARG A 86 13.92 6.09 -17.17
CA ARG A 86 14.07 5.60 -15.86
C ARG A 86 13.55 4.20 -15.80
N PRO A 87 14.31 3.30 -15.31
CA PRO A 87 13.80 1.96 -15.19
C PRO A 87 12.71 2.01 -14.16
N THR A 88 11.67 1.40 -14.45
CA THR A 88 10.64 1.43 -13.51
C THR A 88 10.78 0.36 -12.59
N ALA A 89 11.51 -0.20 -12.49
CA ALA A 89 11.68 -1.12 -11.50
C ALA A 89 11.74 -1.76 -11.25
#